data_ba04437fa128628af56423c24c222f0e
#
_entry.id   ba04437fa128628af56423c24c222f0e
#
_cell.length_a   1.000
_cell.length_b   1.000
_cell.length_c   1.000
_cell.angle_alpha   90.00
_cell.angle_beta   90.00
_cell.angle_gamma   90.00
#
_symmetry.space_group_name_H-M   'P 1'
#
loop_
_entity.id
_entity.type
_entity.pdbx_description
1 polymer ?
#
loop_
_entity_poly.entity_id
_entity_poly.type
_entity_poly.pdbx_seq_one_letter_code
_entity_poly.pdbx_strand_id
1 'polypeptide(L)'
;IVPGQPVPDHPIISFIEGDGIGAEITPVMIKVVDAAVAKAYGDRRKIHWMEVYAGEKATRVHGPDQWFPEESCQALMDYSVSIKGPMTTPISGGMRSLNVALRQRLDLYQCIRPVRWFRGVPSPVKHPERVDMVIFRENTEDIYVGIEWPAQSPEAQKVIKFLQEEMGVTKI
;
A
#
# COMPACT_ATOMS: atom_id res chain seq x y z
N ILE A 1 -11.89 6.29 12.43
CA ILE A 1 -11.81 5.03 13.22
C ILE A 1 -10.61 5.16 14.15
N VAL A 2 -10.80 4.86 15.43
CA VAL A 2 -9.73 4.94 16.44
C VAL A 2 -9.41 3.51 16.92
N PRO A 3 -8.14 3.07 16.86
CA PRO A 3 -7.75 1.74 17.32
C PRO A 3 -8.18 1.52 18.78
N GLY A 4 -8.73 0.33 19.08
CA GLY A 4 -9.21 -0.03 20.41
C GLY A 4 -10.57 0.55 20.80
N GLN A 5 -11.18 1.37 19.97
CA GLN A 5 -12.53 1.90 20.18
C GLN A 5 -13.56 1.20 19.28
N PRO A 6 -14.85 1.15 19.68
CA PRO A 6 -15.91 0.67 18.79
C PRO A 6 -15.94 1.47 17.48
N VAL A 7 -16.14 0.78 16.37
CA VAL A 7 -16.29 1.44 15.06
C VAL A 7 -17.59 2.25 15.07
N PRO A 8 -17.56 3.56 14.75
CA PRO A 8 -18.74 4.39 14.70
C PRO A 8 -19.72 3.92 13.61
N ASP A 9 -21.00 4.27 13.75
CA ASP A 9 -22.00 3.89 12.75
C ASP A 9 -21.81 4.58 11.40
N HIS A 10 -21.15 5.73 11.40
CA HIS A 10 -20.84 6.53 10.21
C HIS A 10 -19.33 6.82 10.13
N PRO A 11 -18.50 5.80 9.89
CA PRO A 11 -17.06 5.98 9.81
C PRO A 11 -16.66 6.76 8.57
N ILE A 12 -15.62 7.58 8.68
CA ILE A 12 -14.91 8.09 7.51
C ILE A 12 -13.86 7.04 7.13
N ILE A 13 -13.87 6.62 5.86
CA ILE A 13 -12.85 5.76 5.26
C ILE A 13 -12.22 6.55 4.11
N SER A 14 -10.93 6.79 4.21
CA SER A 14 -10.20 7.44 3.14
C SER A 14 -9.91 6.46 2.00
N PHE A 15 -9.81 7.00 0.77
CA PHE A 15 -9.41 6.20 -0.36
C PHE A 15 -8.51 6.97 -1.32
N ILE A 16 -7.63 6.25 -1.97
CA ILE A 16 -6.85 6.72 -3.11
C ILE A 16 -7.46 6.05 -4.34
N GLU A 17 -7.96 6.85 -5.29
CA GLU A 17 -8.56 6.33 -6.53
C GLU A 17 -7.56 5.45 -7.31
N GLY A 18 -6.32 5.91 -7.38
CA GLY A 18 -5.25 5.26 -8.11
C GLY A 18 -5.14 5.73 -9.56
N ASP A 19 -4.13 5.19 -10.25
CA ASP A 19 -3.77 5.54 -11.62
C ASP A 19 -4.31 4.49 -12.59
N GLY A 20 -4.38 4.84 -13.88
CA GLY A 20 -4.80 3.95 -14.95
C GLY A 20 -6.17 3.34 -14.68
N ILE A 21 -6.24 2.03 -14.56
CA ILE A 21 -7.47 1.27 -14.26
C ILE A 21 -8.12 1.67 -12.92
N GLY A 22 -7.40 2.36 -12.03
CA GLY A 22 -7.91 2.84 -10.74
C GLY A 22 -9.17 3.68 -10.87
N ALA A 23 -9.21 4.58 -11.87
CA ALA A 23 -10.37 5.43 -12.16
C ALA A 23 -11.64 4.63 -12.52
N GLU A 24 -11.48 3.41 -13.04
CA GLU A 24 -12.59 2.53 -13.41
C GLU A 24 -13.04 1.66 -12.24
N ILE A 25 -12.09 1.04 -11.53
CA ILE A 25 -12.42 0.04 -10.50
C ILE A 25 -12.79 0.65 -9.15
N THR A 26 -12.24 1.81 -8.79
CA THR A 26 -12.50 2.43 -7.48
C THR A 26 -13.96 2.87 -7.32
N PRO A 27 -14.62 3.50 -8.29
CA PRO A 27 -16.06 3.78 -8.18
C PRO A 27 -16.93 2.53 -8.07
N VAL A 28 -16.53 1.44 -8.73
CA VAL A 28 -17.22 0.14 -8.63
C VAL A 28 -17.06 -0.44 -7.24
N MET A 29 -15.84 -0.40 -6.69
CA MET A 29 -15.55 -0.84 -5.31
C MET A 29 -16.44 -0.10 -4.32
N ILE A 30 -16.52 1.24 -4.39
CA ILE A 30 -17.36 2.07 -3.52
C ILE A 30 -18.82 1.61 -3.60
N LYS A 31 -19.37 1.46 -4.80
CA LYS A 31 -20.76 1.01 -5.00
C LYS A 31 -21.01 -0.38 -4.39
N VAL A 32 -20.09 -1.31 -4.57
CA VAL A 32 -20.23 -2.67 -4.02
C VAL A 32 -20.18 -2.65 -2.49
N VAL A 33 -19.25 -1.91 -1.91
CA VAL A 33 -19.13 -1.80 -0.46
C VAL A 33 -20.35 -1.10 0.15
N ASP A 34 -20.82 0.00 -0.45
CA ASP A 34 -22.03 0.70 0.01
C ASP A 34 -23.26 -0.20 -0.04
N ALA A 35 -23.44 -0.96 -1.11
CA ALA A 35 -24.53 -1.93 -1.23
C ALA A 35 -24.44 -3.05 -0.17
N ALA A 36 -23.22 -3.52 0.11
CA ALA A 36 -22.99 -4.54 1.15
C ALA A 36 -23.31 -3.99 2.55
N VAL A 37 -22.88 -2.76 2.86
CA VAL A 37 -23.19 -2.09 4.13
C VAL A 37 -24.69 -1.87 4.29
N ALA A 38 -25.37 -1.36 3.26
CA ALA A 38 -26.82 -1.17 3.26
C ALA A 38 -27.57 -2.50 3.46
N LYS A 39 -27.12 -3.58 2.80
CA LYS A 39 -27.72 -4.92 2.97
C LYS A 39 -27.51 -5.47 4.38
N ALA A 40 -26.33 -5.25 4.98
CA ALA A 40 -26.00 -5.79 6.30
C ALA A 40 -26.63 -5.03 7.46
N TYR A 41 -26.73 -3.70 7.33
CA TYR A 41 -27.10 -2.82 8.44
C TYR A 41 -28.35 -1.96 8.18
N GLY A 42 -28.91 -1.97 6.96
CA GLY A 42 -29.96 -1.04 6.55
C GLY A 42 -29.45 0.41 6.62
N ASP A 43 -30.31 1.32 7.01
CA ASP A 43 -29.95 2.75 7.11
C ASP A 43 -29.21 3.12 8.40
N ARG A 44 -28.93 2.14 9.27
CA ARG A 44 -28.26 2.38 10.57
C ARG A 44 -26.79 2.71 10.44
N ARG A 45 -26.13 2.22 9.38
CA ARG A 45 -24.72 2.44 9.13
C ARG A 45 -24.45 2.88 7.72
N LYS A 46 -23.52 3.82 7.57
CA LYS A 46 -23.10 4.34 6.27
C LYS A 46 -21.64 4.77 6.32
N ILE A 47 -20.86 4.42 5.30
CA ILE A 47 -19.49 4.89 5.15
C ILE A 47 -19.51 6.29 4.52
N HIS A 48 -18.72 7.20 5.09
CA HIS A 48 -18.38 8.48 4.45
C HIS A 48 -17.00 8.33 3.79
N TRP A 49 -17.02 8.35 2.46
CA TRP A 49 -15.81 8.22 1.68
C TRP A 49 -15.08 9.56 1.58
N MET A 50 -13.77 9.55 1.83
CA MET A 50 -12.91 10.74 1.70
C MET A 50 -11.78 10.43 0.72
N GLU A 51 -11.76 11.10 -0.42
CA GLU A 51 -10.68 10.95 -1.39
C GLU A 51 -9.40 11.61 -0.89
N VAL A 52 -8.29 10.90 -0.99
CA VAL A 52 -6.94 11.36 -0.70
C VAL A 52 -6.11 11.23 -1.98
N TYR A 53 -5.42 12.29 -2.35
CA TYR A 53 -4.68 12.33 -3.60
C TYR A 53 -3.29 11.73 -3.48
N ALA A 54 -2.99 10.76 -4.35
CA ALA A 54 -1.65 10.20 -4.57
C ALA A 54 -1.54 9.75 -6.03
N GLY A 55 -0.32 9.59 -6.53
CA GLY A 55 -0.05 9.20 -7.91
C GLY A 55 -0.28 10.35 -8.91
N GLU A 56 -0.64 10.02 -10.15
CA GLU A 56 -0.84 11.00 -11.22
C GLU A 56 -1.95 12.03 -10.90
N LYS A 57 -2.97 11.64 -10.16
CA LYS A 57 -4.04 12.56 -9.78
C LYS A 57 -3.53 13.63 -8.82
N ALA A 58 -2.63 13.29 -7.90
CA ALA A 58 -2.01 14.24 -7.01
C ALA A 58 -1.19 15.29 -7.78
N THR A 59 -0.42 14.88 -8.79
CA THR A 59 0.37 15.83 -9.59
C THR A 59 -0.50 16.82 -10.37
N ARG A 60 -1.68 16.42 -10.77
CA ARG A 60 -2.64 17.31 -11.44
C ARG A 60 -3.27 18.33 -10.49
N VAL A 61 -3.48 17.96 -9.24
CA VAL A 61 -4.14 18.80 -8.22
C VAL A 61 -3.15 19.71 -7.49
N HIS A 62 -1.99 19.17 -7.12
CA HIS A 62 -1.02 19.84 -6.24
C HIS A 62 0.26 20.31 -6.97
N GLY A 63 0.44 19.94 -8.24
CA GLY A 63 1.61 20.29 -9.04
C GLY A 63 2.48 19.10 -9.43
N PRO A 64 3.32 19.23 -10.47
CA PRO A 64 3.98 18.11 -11.18
C PRO A 64 4.93 17.26 -10.31
N ASP A 65 5.47 17.83 -9.25
CA ASP A 65 6.39 17.12 -8.36
C ASP A 65 5.70 16.52 -7.12
N GLN A 66 4.39 16.72 -6.98
CA GLN A 66 3.61 16.31 -5.81
C GLN A 66 2.91 14.96 -6.02
N TRP A 67 3.71 13.90 -6.16
CA TRP A 67 3.18 12.54 -6.33
C TRP A 67 2.55 11.94 -5.08
N PHE A 68 2.98 12.35 -3.90
CA PHE A 68 2.41 11.97 -2.62
C PHE A 68 2.57 13.12 -1.62
N PRO A 69 1.63 14.07 -1.62
CA PRO A 69 1.65 15.25 -0.74
C PRO A 69 1.69 14.88 0.74
N GLU A 70 2.30 15.74 1.55
CA GLU A 70 2.38 15.54 3.00
C GLU A 70 1.00 15.50 3.66
N GLU A 71 0.09 16.36 3.24
CA GLU A 71 -1.29 16.37 3.72
C GLU A 71 -2.05 15.06 3.43
N SER A 72 -1.74 14.41 2.30
CA SER A 72 -2.28 13.09 1.97
C SER A 72 -1.78 12.02 2.93
N CYS A 73 -0.48 12.06 3.24
CA CYS A 73 0.12 11.17 4.21
C CYS A 73 -0.49 11.35 5.60
N GLN A 74 -0.63 12.60 6.05
CA GLN A 74 -1.24 12.92 7.34
C GLN A 74 -2.70 12.45 7.41
N ALA A 75 -3.49 12.68 6.37
CA ALA A 75 -4.87 12.21 6.32
C ALA A 75 -4.97 10.69 6.43
N LEU A 76 -4.09 9.93 5.77
CA LEU A 76 -4.06 8.48 5.87
C LEU A 76 -3.72 8.00 7.29
N MET A 77 -2.83 8.69 8.00
CA MET A 77 -2.52 8.40 9.40
C MET A 77 -3.70 8.70 10.32
N ASP A 78 -4.32 9.87 10.17
CA ASP A 78 -5.40 10.33 11.05
C ASP A 78 -6.65 9.43 10.97
N TYR A 79 -6.96 8.93 9.79
CA TYR A 79 -8.15 8.09 9.59
C TYR A 79 -7.90 6.59 9.75
N SER A 80 -6.65 6.15 9.85
CA SER A 80 -6.20 4.77 10.18
C SER A 80 -6.67 3.66 9.23
N VAL A 81 -7.81 3.79 8.58
CA VAL A 81 -8.36 2.79 7.63
C VAL A 81 -8.56 3.43 6.27
N SER A 82 -7.92 2.86 5.26
CA SER A 82 -7.94 3.41 3.91
C SER A 82 -8.00 2.31 2.86
N ILE A 83 -8.59 2.62 1.72
CA ILE A 83 -8.58 1.74 0.54
C ILE A 83 -7.74 2.42 -0.54
N LYS A 84 -6.78 1.70 -1.08
CA LYS A 84 -5.88 2.22 -2.10
C LYS A 84 -6.08 1.50 -3.44
N GLY A 85 -6.36 2.28 -4.48
CA GLY A 85 -6.29 1.83 -5.86
C GLY A 85 -4.85 1.57 -6.33
N PRO A 86 -4.67 1.05 -7.55
CA PRO A 86 -3.33 0.86 -8.13
C PRO A 86 -2.63 2.21 -8.32
N MET A 87 -1.31 2.25 -8.16
CA MET A 87 -0.51 3.45 -8.44
C MET A 87 0.62 3.12 -9.40
N THR A 88 0.81 3.98 -10.39
CA THR A 88 1.91 3.92 -11.35
C THR A 88 3.20 4.31 -10.66
N THR A 89 4.28 3.57 -10.91
CA THR A 89 5.63 3.98 -10.56
C THR A 89 6.28 4.60 -11.78
N PRO A 90 6.65 5.89 -11.77
CA PRO A 90 7.35 6.51 -12.87
C PRO A 90 8.66 5.77 -13.18
N ILE A 91 8.86 5.40 -14.44
CA ILE A 91 10.05 4.64 -14.89
C ILE A 91 11.27 5.57 -15.02
N SER A 92 11.04 6.86 -15.24
CA SER A 92 12.08 7.87 -15.45
C SER A 92 12.33 8.68 -14.18
N GLY A 93 13.61 8.83 -13.80
CA GLY A 93 14.01 9.81 -12.79
C GLY A 93 14.46 9.29 -11.43
N GLY A 94 14.71 7.98 -11.25
CA GLY A 94 15.24 7.46 -9.97
C GLY A 94 14.27 7.56 -8.79
N MET A 95 13.00 7.84 -9.06
CA MET A 95 11.97 7.93 -8.01
C MET A 95 11.64 6.53 -7.49
N ARG A 96 11.72 6.35 -6.18
CA ARG A 96 11.25 5.13 -5.52
C ARG A 96 9.76 4.91 -5.78
N SER A 97 9.36 3.65 -5.84
CA SER A 97 7.95 3.28 -5.97
C SER A 97 7.10 4.00 -4.91
N LEU A 98 6.05 4.70 -5.34
CA LEU A 98 5.10 5.37 -4.45
C LEU A 98 4.48 4.38 -3.46
N ASN A 99 4.29 3.12 -3.86
CA ASN A 99 3.80 2.07 -2.97
C ASN A 99 4.79 1.76 -1.84
N VAL A 100 6.09 1.79 -2.12
CA VAL A 100 7.15 1.61 -1.10
C VAL A 100 7.20 2.82 -0.19
N ALA A 101 7.21 4.03 -0.76
CA ALA A 101 7.19 5.26 0.03
C ALA A 101 6.01 5.32 1.00
N LEU A 102 4.81 4.97 0.53
CA LEU A 102 3.60 4.93 1.36
C LEU A 102 3.74 3.92 2.51
N ARG A 103 4.23 2.71 2.24
CA ARG A 103 4.44 1.69 3.28
C ARG A 103 5.43 2.14 4.35
N GLN A 104 6.52 2.76 3.93
CA GLN A 104 7.55 3.27 4.86
C GLN A 104 7.04 4.45 5.67
N ARG A 105 6.40 5.44 5.03
CA ARG A 105 5.91 6.65 5.71
C ARG A 105 4.79 6.38 6.69
N LEU A 106 3.94 5.39 6.41
CA LEU A 106 2.84 4.97 7.29
C LEU A 106 3.21 3.81 8.23
N ASP A 107 4.47 3.38 8.23
CA ASP A 107 4.97 2.23 9.01
C ASP A 107 4.10 0.96 8.84
N LEU A 108 3.72 0.68 7.58
CA LEU A 108 2.96 -0.52 7.24
C LEU A 108 3.91 -1.73 7.14
N TYR A 109 4.41 -2.18 8.26
CA TYR A 109 5.50 -3.16 8.37
C TYR A 109 5.16 -4.54 7.81
N GLN A 110 3.89 -4.88 7.62
CA GLN A 110 3.51 -6.18 7.04
C GLN A 110 2.32 -6.10 6.08
N CYS A 111 2.36 -6.96 5.04
CA CYS A 111 1.18 -7.30 4.25
C CYS A 111 0.54 -8.57 4.80
N ILE A 112 -0.77 -8.56 5.03
CA ILE A 112 -1.55 -9.74 5.38
C ILE A 112 -2.39 -10.11 4.16
N ARG A 113 -2.16 -11.29 3.60
CA ARG A 113 -2.83 -11.76 2.38
C ARG A 113 -3.54 -13.09 2.62
N PRO A 114 -4.84 -13.07 3.00
CA PRO A 114 -5.66 -14.26 3.04
C PRO A 114 -5.86 -14.81 1.61
N VAL A 115 -5.59 -16.09 1.42
CA VAL A 115 -5.73 -16.78 0.14
C VAL A 115 -6.56 -18.03 0.36
N ARG A 116 -7.76 -18.04 -0.22
CA ARG A 116 -8.62 -19.23 -0.24
C ARG A 116 -9.33 -19.34 -1.56
N TRP A 117 -9.68 -20.57 -1.92
CA TRP A 117 -10.49 -20.78 -3.10
C TRP A 117 -11.98 -20.56 -2.84
N PHE A 118 -12.67 -20.04 -3.83
CA PHE A 118 -14.13 -19.86 -3.81
C PHE A 118 -14.77 -20.83 -4.81
N ARG A 119 -15.80 -21.55 -4.37
CA ARG A 119 -16.51 -22.52 -5.20
C ARG A 119 -17.01 -21.88 -6.49
N GLY A 120 -16.73 -22.53 -7.63
CA GLY A 120 -17.12 -22.06 -8.97
C GLY A 120 -16.07 -21.21 -9.68
N VAL A 121 -14.96 -20.85 -8.99
CA VAL A 121 -13.85 -20.12 -9.62
C VAL A 121 -12.86 -21.12 -10.22
N PRO A 122 -12.48 -20.99 -11.51
CA PRO A 122 -11.43 -21.82 -12.11
C PRO A 122 -10.11 -21.68 -11.35
N SER A 123 -9.37 -22.78 -11.25
CA SER A 123 -8.07 -22.78 -10.58
C SER A 123 -7.09 -23.71 -11.30
N PRO A 124 -5.81 -23.33 -11.43
CA PRO A 124 -4.76 -24.20 -11.96
C PRO A 124 -4.29 -25.26 -10.94
N VAL A 125 -4.74 -25.17 -9.70
CA VAL A 125 -4.38 -26.12 -8.63
C VAL A 125 -5.29 -27.34 -8.69
N LYS A 126 -4.74 -28.54 -8.51
CA LYS A 126 -5.50 -29.81 -8.59
C LYS A 126 -6.59 -29.94 -7.52
N HIS A 127 -6.34 -29.45 -6.31
CA HIS A 127 -7.23 -29.50 -5.15
C HIS A 127 -7.41 -28.11 -4.55
N PRO A 128 -8.07 -27.18 -5.26
CA PRO A 128 -8.19 -25.80 -4.81
C PRO A 128 -9.02 -25.65 -3.53
N GLU A 129 -9.94 -26.60 -3.27
CA GLU A 129 -10.75 -26.64 -2.05
C GLU A 129 -9.94 -26.80 -0.76
N ARG A 130 -8.66 -27.23 -0.87
CA ARG A 130 -7.72 -27.35 0.25
C ARG A 130 -6.89 -26.09 0.51
N VAL A 131 -7.04 -25.07 -0.34
CA VAL A 131 -6.31 -23.80 -0.20
C VAL A 131 -7.07 -22.88 0.75
N ASP A 132 -6.54 -22.75 1.96
CA ASP A 132 -6.97 -21.77 2.96
C ASP A 132 -5.74 -21.39 3.80
N MET A 133 -5.10 -20.29 3.43
CA MET A 133 -3.85 -19.85 4.06
C MET A 133 -3.81 -18.33 4.21
N VAL A 134 -2.99 -17.83 5.13
CA VAL A 134 -2.68 -16.41 5.27
C VAL A 134 -1.18 -16.22 5.08
N ILE A 135 -0.81 -15.40 4.09
CA ILE A 135 0.59 -15.05 3.81
C ILE A 135 0.89 -13.72 4.51
N PHE A 136 1.89 -13.75 5.40
CA PHE A 136 2.47 -12.55 6.00
C PHE A 136 3.73 -12.19 5.23
N ARG A 137 3.78 -10.95 4.70
CA ARG A 137 4.93 -10.46 3.95
C ARG A 137 5.48 -9.22 4.64
N GLU A 138 6.77 -9.21 4.83
CA GLU A 138 7.53 -8.06 5.28
C GLU A 138 7.47 -6.92 4.23
N ASN A 139 7.46 -5.66 4.65
CA ASN A 139 7.24 -4.51 3.77
C ASN A 139 8.24 -3.36 3.93
N THR A 140 8.96 -3.27 5.04
CA THR A 140 9.74 -2.07 5.40
C THR A 140 11.23 -2.37 5.59
N GLU A 141 11.58 -3.61 5.79
CA GLU A 141 12.94 -4.09 6.00
C GLU A 141 13.48 -4.85 4.77
N ASP A 142 14.61 -5.52 4.94
CA ASP A 142 15.31 -6.32 3.93
C ASP A 142 15.61 -5.47 2.68
N ILE A 143 15.42 -6.02 1.50
CA ILE A 143 15.65 -5.31 0.23
C ILE A 143 14.78 -4.06 0.05
N TYR A 144 13.72 -3.91 0.83
CA TYR A 144 12.80 -2.76 0.77
C TYR A 144 13.26 -1.57 1.59
N VAL A 145 14.25 -1.74 2.47
CA VAL A 145 14.80 -0.63 3.28
C VAL A 145 15.45 0.44 2.40
N GLY A 146 15.98 0.03 1.25
CA GLY A 146 16.55 0.93 0.24
C GLY A 146 17.84 1.59 0.69
N ILE A 147 18.66 0.89 1.47
CA ILE A 147 20.04 1.29 1.78
C ILE A 147 20.91 0.81 0.61
N GLU A 148 21.24 1.72 -0.27
CA GLU A 148 22.00 1.42 -1.48
C GLU A 148 22.88 2.60 -1.91
N TRP A 149 23.99 2.31 -2.55
CA TRP A 149 24.89 3.30 -3.13
C TRP A 149 25.24 2.88 -4.56
N PRO A 150 25.51 3.84 -5.45
CA PRO A 150 25.98 3.52 -6.80
C PRO A 150 27.23 2.63 -6.76
N ALA A 151 27.27 1.68 -7.67
CA ALA A 151 28.44 0.79 -7.79
C ALA A 151 29.72 1.61 -7.94
N GLN A 152 30.80 1.18 -7.24
CA GLN A 152 32.11 1.85 -7.22
C GLN A 152 32.12 3.27 -6.63
N SER A 153 31.02 3.75 -6.03
CA SER A 153 31.05 5.02 -5.32
C SER A 153 31.95 4.96 -4.09
N PRO A 154 32.48 6.11 -3.59
CA PRO A 154 33.27 6.15 -2.38
C PRO A 154 32.53 5.55 -1.16
N GLU A 155 31.23 5.77 -1.08
CA GLU A 155 30.36 5.26 -0.03
C GLU A 155 30.24 3.72 -0.10
N ALA A 156 30.02 3.16 -1.30
CA ALA A 156 29.99 1.72 -1.52
C ALA A 156 31.31 1.07 -1.13
N GLN A 157 32.44 1.66 -1.53
CA GLN A 157 33.79 1.18 -1.19
C GLN A 157 34.02 1.24 0.33
N LYS A 158 33.56 2.29 1.01
CA LYS A 158 33.68 2.42 2.46
C LYS A 158 32.90 1.32 3.20
N VAL A 159 31.70 1.00 2.74
CA VAL A 159 30.87 -0.07 3.32
C VAL A 159 31.51 -1.43 3.09
N ILE A 160 31.99 -1.71 1.86
CA ILE A 160 32.67 -2.97 1.54
C ILE A 160 33.90 -3.14 2.43
N LYS A 161 34.72 -2.11 2.55
CA LYS A 161 35.92 -2.13 3.40
C LYS A 161 35.58 -2.39 4.86
N PHE A 162 34.58 -1.71 5.40
CA PHE A 162 34.09 -1.94 6.77
C PHE A 162 33.65 -3.40 6.98
N LEU A 163 32.86 -3.95 6.06
CA LEU A 163 32.38 -5.31 6.16
C LEU A 163 33.52 -6.33 6.08
N GLN A 164 34.55 -6.07 5.25
CA GLN A 164 35.71 -6.95 5.12
C GLN A 164 36.64 -6.86 6.32
N GLU A 165 37.04 -5.65 6.73
CA GLU A 165 38.09 -5.42 7.74
C GLU A 165 37.56 -5.55 9.18
N GLU A 166 36.35 -5.03 9.45
CA GLU A 166 35.79 -4.99 10.80
C GLU A 166 34.85 -6.18 11.08
N MET A 167 34.12 -6.64 10.06
CA MET A 167 33.12 -7.72 10.23
C MET A 167 33.57 -9.07 9.68
N GLY A 168 34.73 -9.16 9.06
CA GLY A 168 35.31 -10.40 8.53
C GLY A 168 34.56 -11.04 7.37
N VAL A 169 33.74 -10.26 6.65
CA VAL A 169 33.00 -10.76 5.48
C VAL A 169 33.94 -10.91 4.29
N THR A 170 34.07 -12.12 3.76
CA THR A 170 35.03 -12.43 2.69
C THR A 170 34.43 -12.55 1.31
N LYS A 171 33.08 -12.56 1.19
CA LYS A 171 32.36 -12.74 -0.08
C LYS A 171 31.54 -11.50 -0.41
N ILE A 172 32.21 -10.43 -0.77
CA ILE A 172 31.60 -9.19 -1.30
C ILE A 172 32.36 -8.76 -2.56
#